data_6a01c99ff3b10f7d7ad77a555c9cc78b
#
_entry.id   6a01c99ff3b10f7d7ad77a555c9cc78b
#
_cell.length_a   1.000
_cell.length_b   1.000
_cell.length_c   1.000
_cell.angle_alpha   90.00
_cell.angle_beta   90.00
_cell.angle_gamma   90.00
#
_symmetry.space_group_name_H-M   'P 1'
#
loop_
_entity.id
_entity.type
_entity.pdbx_description
1 polymer ?
#
loop_
_entity_poly.entity_id
_entity_poly.type
_entity_poly.pdbx_seq_one_letter_code
_entity_poly.pdbx_strand_id
1 'polypeptide(L)'
;MARLIDARPDFDPHAWIAQLPPMDLYGALLFQIVGQQLSVAATRRTLERIQALFAGHLPSPAELLAADPGSLRQAGVSWRKIGTLRDLAERLSDGRLDVDVLSGLSDEEFMAALTAVSGIGPWTAQGALLIALQREDVVLPGDLALRKAVQSAYQLDHLPSQQEVVAIAEKWRPYRSLATSYLFSAAFDGTSPSP
;
A
#
# COMPACT_ATOMS: atom_id res chain seq x y z
N MET A 1 0.05 -0.75 -22.59
CA MET A 1 -0.32 -2.02 -21.90
C MET A 1 -0.12 -3.24 -22.77
N ALA A 2 -0.75 -3.38 -23.96
CA ALA A 2 -0.62 -4.58 -24.80
C ALA A 2 0.85 -5.02 -25.00
N ARG A 3 1.73 -4.14 -25.45
CA ARG A 3 3.17 -4.45 -25.59
C ARG A 3 3.85 -4.94 -24.31
N LEU A 4 3.42 -4.46 -23.15
CA LEU A 4 3.96 -4.85 -21.84
C LEU A 4 3.49 -6.25 -21.46
N ILE A 5 2.25 -6.59 -21.78
CA ILE A 5 1.65 -7.92 -21.60
C ILE A 5 2.33 -8.91 -22.55
N ASP A 6 2.43 -8.58 -23.85
CA ASP A 6 3.05 -9.43 -24.87
C ASP A 6 4.53 -9.73 -24.57
N ALA A 7 5.24 -8.77 -23.97
CA ALA A 7 6.64 -8.95 -23.58
C ALA A 7 6.83 -9.85 -22.33
N ARG A 8 5.77 -10.23 -21.63
CA ARG A 8 5.81 -10.98 -20.37
C ARG A 8 4.68 -12.01 -20.29
N PRO A 9 4.65 -13.01 -21.17
CA PRO A 9 3.56 -13.99 -21.22
C PRO A 9 3.42 -14.83 -19.93
N ASP A 10 4.53 -15.05 -19.21
CA ASP A 10 4.55 -15.85 -17.98
C ASP A 10 4.53 -14.98 -16.70
N PHE A 11 4.10 -13.71 -16.81
CA PHE A 11 4.08 -12.80 -15.67
C PHE A 11 3.02 -13.22 -14.65
N ASP A 12 3.46 -13.46 -13.41
CA ASP A 12 2.58 -13.62 -12.27
C ASP A 12 2.31 -12.24 -11.64
N PRO A 13 1.08 -11.72 -11.73
CA PRO A 13 0.72 -10.42 -11.16
C PRO A 13 0.80 -10.36 -9.64
N HIS A 14 0.85 -11.50 -8.97
CA HIS A 14 0.95 -11.61 -7.51
C HIS A 14 2.39 -11.81 -7.04
N ALA A 15 3.35 -12.06 -7.93
CA ALA A 15 4.74 -12.37 -7.56
C ALA A 15 5.39 -11.27 -6.69
N TRP A 16 5.08 -9.99 -6.95
CA TRP A 16 5.62 -8.90 -6.14
C TRP A 16 4.95 -8.81 -4.76
N ILE A 17 3.64 -9.13 -4.67
CA ILE A 17 2.92 -9.22 -3.39
C ILE A 17 3.45 -10.39 -2.57
N ALA A 18 3.72 -11.54 -3.20
CA ALA A 18 4.30 -12.71 -2.56
C ALA A 18 5.70 -12.45 -1.96
N GLN A 19 6.41 -11.41 -2.42
CA GLN A 19 7.66 -10.95 -1.81
C GLN A 19 7.44 -10.15 -0.52
N LEU A 20 6.23 -9.67 -0.24
CA LEU A 20 5.91 -9.03 1.02
C LEU A 20 5.74 -10.10 2.13
N PRO A 21 5.98 -9.75 3.41
CA PRO A 21 5.66 -10.66 4.50
C PRO A 21 4.17 -11.04 4.44
N PRO A 22 3.82 -12.31 4.70
CA PRO A 22 2.42 -12.68 4.86
C PRO A 22 1.78 -11.82 5.96
N MET A 23 0.68 -11.17 5.65
CA MET A 23 0.01 -10.29 6.60
C MET A 23 -1.50 -10.26 6.30
N ASP A 24 -2.29 -10.17 7.37
CA ASP A 24 -3.70 -9.86 7.30
C ASP A 24 -3.95 -8.38 6.97
N LEU A 25 -5.20 -7.95 6.93
CA LEU A 25 -5.55 -6.56 6.66
C LEU A 25 -4.94 -5.60 7.68
N TYR A 26 -4.94 -5.96 8.97
CA TYR A 26 -4.35 -5.12 10.00
C TYR A 26 -2.83 -4.96 9.82
N GLY A 27 -2.13 -6.07 9.59
CA GLY A 27 -0.70 -6.06 9.29
C GLY A 27 -0.36 -5.24 8.04
N ALA A 28 -1.18 -5.33 7.00
CA ALA A 28 -1.01 -4.52 5.79
C ALA A 28 -1.22 -3.03 6.05
N LEU A 29 -2.17 -2.65 6.90
CA LEU A 29 -2.34 -1.25 7.32
C LEU A 29 -1.12 -0.75 8.10
N LEU A 30 -0.57 -1.55 9.04
CA LEU A 30 0.68 -1.21 9.72
C LEU A 30 1.82 -1.03 8.73
N PHE A 31 1.98 -1.97 7.78
CA PHE A 31 2.99 -1.89 6.73
C PHE A 31 2.85 -0.62 5.91
N GLN A 32 1.64 -0.29 5.46
CA GLN A 32 1.37 0.91 4.66
C GLN A 32 1.63 2.21 5.42
N ILE A 33 1.20 2.30 6.69
CA ILE A 33 1.42 3.50 7.52
C ILE A 33 2.93 3.69 7.78
N VAL A 34 3.61 2.64 8.20
CA VAL A 34 5.07 2.68 8.45
C VAL A 34 5.82 2.97 7.16
N GLY A 35 5.36 2.42 6.04
CA GLY A 35 5.97 2.54 4.71
C GLY A 35 5.79 3.90 4.03
N GLN A 36 4.91 4.77 4.50
CA GLN A 36 4.75 6.10 3.89
C GLN A 36 6.10 6.80 3.71
N GLN A 37 6.43 7.21 2.47
CA GLN A 37 7.69 7.88 2.10
C GLN A 37 8.97 7.05 2.39
N LEU A 38 8.87 5.74 2.48
CA LEU A 38 9.99 4.81 2.63
C LEU A 38 10.03 3.82 1.46
N SER A 39 11.22 3.27 1.19
CA SER A 39 11.34 2.09 0.34
C SER A 39 10.80 0.85 1.08
N VAL A 40 10.42 -0.19 0.34
CA VAL A 40 9.98 -1.47 0.90
C VAL A 40 11.02 -2.04 1.87
N ALA A 41 12.30 -1.99 1.51
CA ALA A 41 13.40 -2.46 2.37
C ALA A 41 13.51 -1.66 3.68
N ALA A 42 13.35 -0.33 3.63
CA ALA A 42 13.37 0.50 4.83
C ALA A 42 12.13 0.25 5.71
N THR A 43 10.97 0.04 5.09
CA THR A 43 9.73 -0.32 5.80
C THR A 43 9.87 -1.63 6.55
N ARG A 44 10.40 -2.68 5.90
CA ARG A 44 10.66 -3.99 6.54
C ARG A 44 11.56 -3.85 7.75
N ARG A 45 12.71 -3.16 7.63
CA ARG A 45 13.62 -2.93 8.76
C ARG A 45 12.96 -2.20 9.93
N THR A 46 12.08 -1.25 9.63
CA THR A 46 11.35 -0.53 10.69
C THR A 46 10.34 -1.43 11.37
N LEU A 47 9.62 -2.28 10.61
CA LEU A 47 8.70 -3.26 11.17
C LEU A 47 9.40 -4.33 12.01
N GLU A 48 10.56 -4.83 11.57
CA GLU A 48 11.39 -5.75 12.35
C GLU A 48 11.78 -5.15 13.72
N ARG A 49 12.15 -3.85 13.74
CA ARG A 49 12.43 -3.15 15.01
C ARG A 49 11.19 -2.97 15.87
N ILE A 50 10.03 -2.70 15.25
CA ILE A 50 8.75 -2.67 15.98
C ILE A 50 8.48 -4.06 16.57
N GLN A 51 8.54 -5.12 15.78
CA GLN A 51 8.32 -6.49 16.26
C GLN A 51 9.24 -6.86 17.41
N ALA A 52 10.51 -6.42 17.38
CA ALA A 52 11.44 -6.64 18.49
C ALA A 52 10.99 -6.00 19.82
N LEU A 53 10.17 -4.95 19.78
CA LEU A 53 9.55 -4.37 20.99
C LEU A 53 8.39 -5.22 21.53
N PHE A 54 7.82 -6.12 20.71
CA PHE A 54 6.62 -6.90 21.00
C PHE A 54 6.89 -8.40 20.86
N ALA A 55 7.98 -8.90 21.44
CA ALA A 55 8.35 -10.32 21.45
C ALA A 55 8.40 -11.01 20.07
N GLY A 56 8.67 -10.24 19.00
CA GLY A 56 8.86 -10.78 17.65
C GLY A 56 7.59 -10.81 16.78
N HIS A 57 6.45 -10.32 17.27
CA HIS A 57 5.21 -10.20 16.48
C HIS A 57 4.84 -8.74 16.21
N LEU A 58 3.94 -8.52 15.26
CA LEU A 58 3.33 -7.20 15.06
C LEU A 58 2.41 -6.88 16.24
N PRO A 59 2.46 -5.65 16.81
CA PRO A 59 1.64 -5.31 17.98
C PRO A 59 0.16 -5.36 17.63
N SER A 60 -0.64 -5.96 18.49
CA SER A 60 -2.09 -5.79 18.49
C SER A 60 -2.47 -4.33 18.76
N PRO A 61 -3.71 -3.89 18.46
CA PRO A 61 -4.17 -2.55 18.79
C PRO A 61 -3.97 -2.19 20.27
N ALA A 62 -4.28 -3.12 21.19
CA ALA A 62 -4.13 -2.91 22.63
C ALA A 62 -2.66 -2.74 23.04
N GLU A 63 -1.76 -3.57 22.54
CA GLU A 63 -0.31 -3.45 22.80
C GLU A 63 0.25 -2.14 22.25
N LEU A 64 -0.19 -1.72 21.06
CA LEU A 64 0.25 -0.47 20.43
C LEU A 64 -0.19 0.74 21.25
N LEU A 65 -1.39 0.71 21.86
CA LEU A 65 -1.89 1.76 22.73
C LEU A 65 -1.16 1.79 24.09
N ALA A 66 -0.79 0.62 24.63
CA ALA A 66 -0.05 0.49 25.87
C ALA A 66 1.44 0.84 25.73
N ALA A 67 1.99 0.79 24.51
CA ALA A 67 3.40 1.06 24.27
C ALA A 67 3.78 2.52 24.54
N ASP A 68 4.99 2.72 25.08
CA ASP A 68 5.60 4.04 25.14
C ASP A 68 5.87 4.57 23.71
N PRO A 69 5.29 5.73 23.34
CA PRO A 69 5.53 6.31 22.03
C PRO A 69 7.01 6.58 21.71
N GLY A 70 7.83 6.84 22.74
CA GLY A 70 9.26 7.04 22.61
C GLY A 70 9.99 5.80 22.11
N SER A 71 9.57 4.60 22.54
CA SER A 71 10.12 3.33 22.06
C SER A 71 9.82 3.11 20.57
N LEU A 72 8.61 3.42 20.11
CA LEU A 72 8.26 3.39 18.69
C LEU A 72 9.08 4.42 17.87
N ARG A 73 9.33 5.59 18.47
CA ARG A 73 10.20 6.61 17.85
C ARG A 73 11.63 6.11 17.67
N GLN A 74 12.17 5.43 18.67
CA GLN A 74 13.51 4.81 18.61
C GLN A 74 13.58 3.67 17.60
N ALA A 75 12.49 2.93 17.39
CA ALA A 75 12.38 1.93 16.32
C ALA A 75 12.39 2.53 14.90
N GLY A 76 12.30 3.87 14.78
CA GLY A 76 12.38 4.60 13.49
C GLY A 76 11.04 5.11 12.96
N VAL A 77 9.97 5.05 13.77
CA VAL A 77 8.65 5.56 13.39
C VAL A 77 8.60 7.07 13.65
N SER A 78 8.16 7.88 12.69
CA SER A 78 7.99 9.32 12.91
C SER A 78 6.81 9.60 13.86
N TRP A 79 6.86 10.73 14.58
CA TRP A 79 5.79 11.14 15.48
C TRP A 79 4.41 11.17 14.80
N ARG A 80 4.36 11.64 13.55
CA ARG A 80 3.13 11.66 12.76
C ARG A 80 2.58 10.25 12.54
N LYS A 81 3.44 9.29 12.16
CA LYS A 81 3.04 7.89 11.95
C LYS A 81 2.62 7.22 13.26
N ILE A 82 3.31 7.54 14.38
CA ILE A 82 2.90 7.07 15.71
C ILE A 82 1.49 7.55 16.03
N GLY A 83 1.17 8.82 15.77
CA GLY A 83 -0.19 9.35 15.94
C GLY A 83 -1.21 8.61 15.06
N THR A 84 -0.88 8.36 13.80
CA THR A 84 -1.75 7.59 12.88
C THR A 84 -1.98 6.15 13.36
N LEU A 85 -0.90 5.47 13.78
CA LEU A 85 -0.99 4.10 14.32
C LEU A 85 -1.88 4.04 15.56
N ARG A 86 -1.78 5.03 16.46
CA ARG A 86 -2.59 5.10 17.68
C ARG A 86 -4.05 5.41 17.37
N ASP A 87 -4.36 6.35 16.45
CA ASP A 87 -5.75 6.61 16.05
C ASP A 87 -6.40 5.37 15.41
N LEU A 88 -5.64 4.65 14.56
CA LEU A 88 -6.11 3.37 14.00
C LEU A 88 -6.37 2.35 15.13
N ALA A 89 -5.44 2.20 16.08
CA ALA A 89 -5.57 1.26 17.18
C ALA A 89 -6.72 1.60 18.11
N GLU A 90 -6.96 2.88 18.41
CA GLU A 90 -8.09 3.36 19.22
C GLU A 90 -9.42 2.98 18.55
N ARG A 91 -9.56 3.25 17.26
CA ARG A 91 -10.79 2.95 16.50
C ARG A 91 -11.07 1.46 16.38
N LEU A 92 -10.02 0.63 16.31
CA LEU A 92 -10.17 -0.83 16.33
C LEU A 92 -10.53 -1.33 17.73
N SER A 93 -9.99 -0.71 18.79
CA SER A 93 -10.25 -1.12 20.17
C SER A 93 -11.63 -0.72 20.67
N ASP A 94 -12.17 0.40 20.23
CA ASP A 94 -13.48 0.91 20.64
C ASP A 94 -14.64 0.54 19.68
N GLY A 95 -14.33 -0.26 18.63
CA GLY A 95 -15.33 -0.76 17.70
C GLY A 95 -15.78 0.24 16.62
N ARG A 96 -15.18 1.44 16.53
CA ARG A 96 -15.43 2.36 15.41
C ARG A 96 -14.93 1.82 14.08
N LEU A 97 -13.94 0.93 14.11
CA LEU A 97 -13.49 0.11 12.98
C LEU A 97 -13.43 -1.35 13.41
N ASP A 98 -13.71 -2.23 12.47
CA ASP A 98 -13.60 -3.68 12.64
C ASP A 98 -12.96 -4.25 11.37
N VAL A 99 -11.88 -5.02 11.52
CA VAL A 99 -11.09 -5.56 10.39
C VAL A 99 -11.91 -6.53 9.54
N ASP A 100 -12.75 -7.34 10.19
CA ASP A 100 -13.58 -8.32 9.49
C ASP A 100 -14.69 -7.61 8.70
N VAL A 101 -15.30 -6.58 9.29
CA VAL A 101 -16.31 -5.74 8.62
C VAL A 101 -15.67 -5.02 7.44
N LEU A 102 -14.50 -4.37 7.65
CA LEU A 102 -13.78 -3.67 6.59
C LEU A 102 -13.51 -4.56 5.37
N SER A 103 -13.16 -5.81 5.59
CA SER A 103 -12.85 -6.76 4.52
C SER A 103 -14.05 -7.05 3.60
N GLY A 104 -15.27 -6.92 4.12
CA GLY A 104 -16.53 -7.15 3.39
C GLY A 104 -17.11 -5.90 2.71
N LEU A 105 -16.57 -4.71 2.97
CA LEU A 105 -17.09 -3.45 2.40
C LEU A 105 -16.82 -3.35 0.88
N SER A 106 -17.60 -2.52 0.20
CA SER A 106 -17.24 -2.02 -1.13
C SER A 106 -15.96 -1.19 -1.06
N ASP A 107 -15.27 -1.02 -2.21
CA ASP A 107 -14.04 -0.24 -2.26
C ASP A 107 -14.28 1.22 -1.83
N GLU A 108 -15.41 1.81 -2.18
CA GLU A 108 -15.81 3.16 -1.80
C GLU A 108 -16.03 3.29 -0.28
N GLU A 109 -16.76 2.34 0.33
CA GLU A 109 -17.00 2.32 1.77
C GLU A 109 -15.70 2.07 2.54
N PHE A 110 -14.86 1.14 2.08
CA PHE A 110 -13.54 0.88 2.65
C PHE A 110 -12.65 2.14 2.63
N MET A 111 -12.60 2.81 1.48
CA MET A 111 -11.86 4.07 1.32
C MET A 111 -12.37 5.15 2.28
N ALA A 112 -13.69 5.30 2.39
CA ALA A 112 -14.30 6.29 3.29
C ALA A 112 -13.98 5.98 4.77
N ALA A 113 -14.12 4.71 5.17
CA ALA A 113 -13.82 4.27 6.54
C ALA A 113 -12.35 4.51 6.93
N LEU A 114 -11.41 4.13 6.06
CA LEU A 114 -9.99 4.26 6.36
C LEU A 114 -9.48 5.69 6.26
N THR A 115 -9.95 6.49 5.33
CA THR A 115 -9.52 7.89 5.23
C THR A 115 -10.07 8.78 6.36
N ALA A 116 -11.02 8.29 7.15
CA ALA A 116 -11.46 8.92 8.38
C ALA A 116 -10.42 8.80 9.52
N VAL A 117 -9.44 7.88 9.41
CA VAL A 117 -8.32 7.75 10.34
C VAL A 117 -7.30 8.85 10.07
N SER A 118 -6.90 9.58 11.09
CA SER A 118 -5.91 10.66 10.94
C SER A 118 -4.59 10.15 10.39
N GLY A 119 -4.15 10.71 9.27
CA GLY A 119 -2.89 10.34 8.59
C GLY A 119 -2.99 9.15 7.64
N ILE A 120 -4.15 8.52 7.49
CA ILE A 120 -4.44 7.60 6.41
C ILE A 120 -5.05 8.38 5.25
N GLY A 121 -4.32 8.50 4.15
CA GLY A 121 -4.80 9.09 2.92
C GLY A 121 -5.20 8.03 1.88
N PRO A 122 -5.74 8.48 0.72
CA PRO A 122 -6.17 7.59 -0.36
C PRO A 122 -5.09 6.57 -0.77
N TRP A 123 -3.82 6.97 -0.87
CA TRP A 123 -2.72 6.08 -1.25
C TRP A 123 -2.57 4.89 -0.27
N THR A 124 -2.66 5.16 1.05
CA THR A 124 -2.54 4.12 2.08
C THR A 124 -3.72 3.15 2.04
N ALA A 125 -4.94 3.66 1.89
CA ALA A 125 -6.15 2.85 1.80
C ALA A 125 -6.19 2.02 0.49
N GLN A 126 -5.83 2.61 -0.65
CA GLN A 126 -5.69 1.89 -1.93
C GLN A 126 -4.63 0.80 -1.86
N GLY A 127 -3.50 1.06 -1.19
CA GLY A 127 -2.46 0.06 -0.97
C GLY A 127 -2.97 -1.14 -0.17
N ALA A 128 -3.81 -0.92 0.85
CA ALA A 128 -4.42 -2.01 1.61
C ALA A 128 -5.42 -2.82 0.77
N LEU A 129 -6.27 -2.16 -0.05
CA LEU A 129 -7.15 -2.84 -1.00
C LEU A 129 -6.37 -3.75 -1.97
N LEU A 130 -5.25 -3.24 -2.49
CA LEU A 130 -4.44 -3.97 -3.46
C LEU A 130 -3.67 -5.14 -2.81
N ILE A 131 -3.02 -4.91 -1.67
CA ILE A 131 -2.06 -5.86 -1.07
C ILE A 131 -2.78 -6.87 -0.18
N ALA A 132 -3.67 -6.43 0.71
CA ALA A 132 -4.32 -7.32 1.68
C ALA A 132 -5.59 -7.94 1.14
N LEU A 133 -6.45 -7.13 0.52
CA LEU A 133 -7.74 -7.60 0.02
C LEU A 133 -7.68 -8.08 -1.44
N GLN A 134 -6.56 -7.88 -2.11
CA GLN A 134 -6.31 -8.30 -3.50
C GLN A 134 -7.48 -7.94 -4.45
N ARG A 135 -8.04 -6.75 -4.25
CA ARG A 135 -9.12 -6.24 -5.10
C ARG A 135 -8.63 -6.07 -6.54
N GLU A 136 -9.44 -6.48 -7.51
CA GLU A 136 -9.03 -6.56 -8.91
C GLU A 136 -8.99 -5.21 -9.62
N ASP A 137 -9.78 -4.23 -9.17
CA ASP A 137 -9.98 -2.97 -9.88
C ASP A 137 -9.49 -1.74 -9.11
N VAL A 138 -8.25 -1.79 -8.60
CA VAL A 138 -7.60 -0.72 -7.83
C VAL A 138 -6.44 -0.10 -8.61
N VAL A 139 -6.32 1.23 -8.54
CA VAL A 139 -5.17 1.98 -9.02
C VAL A 139 -4.68 2.94 -7.93
N LEU A 140 -3.36 3.18 -7.88
CA LEU A 140 -2.72 4.09 -6.93
C LEU A 140 -2.19 5.35 -7.65
N PRO A 141 -3.06 6.29 -8.05
CA PRO A 141 -2.64 7.43 -8.87
C PRO A 141 -1.66 8.37 -8.16
N GLY A 142 -1.64 8.36 -6.83
CA GLY A 142 -0.69 9.10 -6.01
C GLY A 142 0.69 8.47 -5.88
N ASP A 143 0.86 7.22 -6.34
CA ASP A 143 2.14 6.53 -6.23
C ASP A 143 3.14 7.02 -7.28
N LEU A 144 4.32 7.46 -6.81
CA LEU A 144 5.33 8.03 -7.71
C LEU A 144 5.95 6.98 -8.64
N ALA A 145 6.13 5.74 -8.15
CA ALA A 145 6.68 4.67 -8.98
C ALA A 145 5.68 4.28 -10.08
N LEU A 146 4.38 4.19 -9.74
CA LEU A 146 3.34 3.95 -10.74
C LEU A 146 3.28 5.08 -11.78
N ARG A 147 3.33 6.34 -11.35
CA ARG A 147 3.32 7.49 -12.27
C ARG A 147 4.50 7.46 -13.24
N LYS A 148 5.71 7.14 -12.74
CA LYS A 148 6.91 6.96 -13.59
C LYS A 148 6.77 5.77 -14.55
N ALA A 149 6.21 4.66 -14.08
CA ALA A 149 5.96 3.49 -14.91
C ALA A 149 4.94 3.80 -16.02
N VAL A 150 3.88 4.54 -15.71
CA VAL A 150 2.91 5.04 -16.70
C VAL A 150 3.59 5.98 -17.70
N GLN A 151 4.40 6.93 -17.23
CA GLN A 151 5.16 7.83 -18.11
C GLN A 151 5.97 7.04 -19.14
N SER A 152 6.75 6.07 -18.67
CA SER A 152 7.58 5.22 -19.54
C SER A 152 6.73 4.36 -20.48
N ALA A 153 5.73 3.65 -19.97
CA ALA A 153 4.92 2.72 -20.76
C ALA A 153 4.08 3.40 -21.85
N TYR A 154 3.66 4.65 -21.61
CA TYR A 154 2.86 5.46 -22.52
C TYR A 154 3.67 6.50 -23.29
N GLN A 155 5.01 6.55 -23.07
CA GLN A 155 5.93 7.48 -23.71
C GLN A 155 5.50 8.94 -23.54
N LEU A 156 5.06 9.32 -22.33
CA LEU A 156 4.65 10.69 -22.04
C LEU A 156 5.89 11.58 -21.87
N ASP A 157 5.84 12.78 -22.38
CA ASP A 157 6.90 13.79 -22.30
C ASP A 157 7.03 14.43 -20.88
N HIS A 158 6.05 14.18 -20.02
CA HIS A 158 6.01 14.66 -18.64
C HIS A 158 5.57 13.56 -17.67
N LEU A 159 5.85 13.77 -16.37
CA LEU A 159 5.34 12.90 -15.30
C LEU A 159 3.82 13.13 -15.15
N PRO A 160 2.95 12.12 -15.46
CA PRO A 160 1.52 12.32 -15.44
C PRO A 160 1.02 12.71 -14.04
N SER A 161 0.08 13.64 -13.96
CA SER A 161 -0.65 13.98 -12.73
C SER A 161 -1.49 12.80 -12.26
N GLN A 162 -1.98 12.86 -11.03
CA GLN A 162 -2.89 11.81 -10.52
C GLN A 162 -4.16 11.69 -11.39
N GLN A 163 -4.71 12.80 -11.85
CA GLN A 163 -5.90 12.82 -12.71
C GLN A 163 -5.64 12.17 -14.07
N GLU A 164 -4.48 12.41 -14.67
CA GLU A 164 -4.08 11.75 -15.92
C GLU A 164 -3.89 10.25 -15.75
N VAL A 165 -3.30 9.81 -14.62
CA VAL A 165 -3.20 8.37 -14.31
C VAL A 165 -4.58 7.75 -14.19
N VAL A 166 -5.52 8.39 -13.50
CA VAL A 166 -6.92 7.91 -13.40
C VAL A 166 -7.55 7.80 -14.78
N ALA A 167 -7.43 8.83 -15.63
CA ALA A 167 -7.97 8.83 -16.98
C ALA A 167 -7.38 7.72 -17.88
N ILE A 168 -6.08 7.46 -17.75
CA ILE A 168 -5.41 6.35 -18.45
C ILE A 168 -5.91 5.01 -17.93
N ALA A 169 -6.07 4.88 -16.61
CA ALA A 169 -6.47 3.65 -15.93
C ALA A 169 -7.91 3.24 -16.20
N GLU A 170 -8.78 4.14 -16.66
CA GLU A 170 -10.15 3.78 -17.06
C GLU A 170 -10.17 2.70 -18.17
N LYS A 171 -9.16 2.68 -19.03
CA LYS A 171 -8.99 1.68 -20.08
C LYS A 171 -8.56 0.30 -19.57
N TRP A 172 -8.18 0.20 -18.27
CA TRP A 172 -7.74 -1.05 -17.64
C TRP A 172 -8.87 -1.75 -16.90
N ARG A 173 -10.02 -1.08 -16.73
CA ARG A 173 -11.18 -1.69 -16.06
C ARG A 173 -11.63 -2.97 -16.74
N PRO A 174 -12.07 -3.96 -15.97
CA PRO A 174 -12.16 -4.03 -14.52
C PRO A 174 -10.88 -4.59 -13.82
N TYR A 175 -9.74 -4.60 -14.51
CA TYR A 175 -8.49 -5.22 -14.08
C TYR A 175 -7.37 -4.21 -13.79
N ARG A 176 -7.71 -3.08 -13.14
CA ARG A 176 -6.74 -2.01 -12.86
C ARG A 176 -5.60 -2.47 -11.96
N SER A 177 -5.86 -3.41 -11.02
CA SER A 177 -4.84 -4.01 -10.16
C SER A 177 -3.83 -4.83 -10.96
N LEU A 178 -4.29 -5.62 -11.92
CA LEU A 178 -3.43 -6.37 -12.81
C LEU A 178 -2.53 -5.43 -13.64
N ALA A 179 -3.10 -4.39 -14.22
CA ALA A 179 -2.34 -3.38 -14.97
C ALA A 179 -1.29 -2.68 -14.07
N THR A 180 -1.65 -2.35 -12.82
CA THR A 180 -0.75 -1.79 -11.82
C THR A 180 0.41 -2.73 -11.52
N SER A 181 0.14 -4.03 -11.37
CA SER A 181 1.17 -5.06 -11.14
C SER A 181 2.16 -5.17 -12.29
N TYR A 182 1.69 -5.18 -13.55
CA TYR A 182 2.56 -5.15 -14.73
C TYR A 182 3.46 -3.91 -14.76
N LEU A 183 2.90 -2.74 -14.41
CA LEU A 183 3.65 -1.48 -14.41
C LEU A 183 4.69 -1.44 -13.29
N PHE A 184 4.36 -1.92 -12.09
CA PHE A 184 5.33 -2.02 -10.99
C PHE A 184 6.45 -3.01 -11.33
N SER A 185 6.13 -4.19 -11.85
CA SER A 185 7.15 -5.15 -12.25
C SER A 185 8.10 -4.55 -13.28
N ALA A 186 7.59 -3.86 -14.31
CA ALA A 186 8.43 -3.19 -15.31
C ALA A 186 9.34 -2.11 -14.71
N ALA A 187 8.88 -1.40 -13.68
CA ALA A 187 9.65 -0.36 -13.01
C ALA A 187 10.75 -0.91 -12.10
N PHE A 188 10.51 -2.08 -11.46
CA PHE A 188 11.44 -2.67 -10.50
C PHE A 188 12.47 -3.61 -11.15
N ASP A 189 12.14 -4.26 -12.26
CA ASP A 189 13.05 -5.18 -12.97
C ASP A 189 14.07 -4.45 -13.86
N GLY A 190 14.06 -3.14 -13.90
CA GLY A 190 14.95 -2.35 -14.75
C GLY A 190 14.72 -2.56 -16.25
N THR A 191 13.67 -3.28 -16.63
CA THR A 191 13.27 -3.55 -18.01
C THR A 191 12.27 -2.51 -18.51
N SER A 192 12.51 -1.23 -18.23
CA SER A 192 11.87 -0.18 -19.02
C SER A 192 12.29 -0.41 -20.47
N PRO A 193 11.37 -0.50 -21.44
CA PRO A 193 11.76 -0.55 -22.83
C PRO A 193 12.64 0.66 -23.10
N SER A 194 13.89 0.43 -23.49
CA SER A 194 14.77 1.48 -23.99
C SER A 194 14.09 2.21 -25.14
N PRO A 195 14.29 3.52 -25.27
CA PRO A 195 13.63 4.35 -26.26
C PRO A 195 13.85 3.88 -27.71
#